data_98803638db2cb479b337a256fd698a6f
#
_entry.id   98803638db2cb479b337a256fd698a6f
#
_cell.length_a   1.000
_cell.length_b   1.000
_cell.length_c   1.000
_cell.angle_alpha   90.00
_cell.angle_beta   90.00
_cell.angle_gamma   90.00
#
_symmetry.space_group_name_H-M   'P 1'
#
loop_
_entity.id
_entity.type
_entity.pdbx_description
1 polymer ?
#
loop_
_entity_poly.entity_id
_entity_poly.type
_entity_poly.pdbx_seq_one_letter_code
_entity_poly.pdbx_strand_id
1 'polypeptide(L)'
;YDNLYLYRFTERRNIIMRVLSLGAGVQSSTVALMVEYGDLPMVDCAIFADTQNEPKYVYEWLKYIENRVSYPVHIVTRGNLKEDMLSSKYNFLPIPTYTINSKTGKKGFTMRQCTNDYKIQPIYKKIRELLGLKKYQRVPKGTIVEMVIGISRDEMVRCKESRLPYIKNDYPLVFDKKFNRGDCIEWLKSHNHPMPKKSACTFCPYHSNDFWLDIKNNDKEMWKEVVEVDRKIRNATRKPEDEVFLHKSYMPLEEADLDPNKDQMDMFNDICDEGMCGV
;
A
#
# COMPACT_ATOMS: atom_id res chain seq x y z
N TYR A 1 -18.14 -5.62 -11.59
CA TYR A 1 -18.83 -5.11 -10.39
C TYR A 1 -19.99 -6.01 -9.98
N ASP A 2 -20.75 -6.56 -10.92
CA ASP A 2 -21.92 -7.42 -10.65
C ASP A 2 -21.54 -8.68 -9.85
N ASN A 3 -20.40 -9.30 -10.13
CA ASN A 3 -19.93 -10.48 -9.42
C ASN A 3 -19.56 -10.20 -7.95
N LEU A 4 -18.92 -9.06 -7.66
CA LEU A 4 -18.59 -8.64 -6.28
C LEU A 4 -19.86 -8.37 -5.47
N TYR A 5 -20.89 -7.80 -6.11
CA TYR A 5 -22.17 -7.51 -5.48
C TYR A 5 -22.94 -8.81 -5.18
N LEU A 6 -23.03 -9.74 -6.13
CA LEU A 6 -23.68 -11.04 -5.96
C LEU A 6 -23.03 -11.91 -4.90
N TYR A 7 -21.67 -11.93 -4.81
CA TYR A 7 -20.94 -12.64 -3.78
C TYR A 7 -21.39 -12.24 -2.37
N ARG A 8 -21.58 -10.95 -2.09
CA ARG A 8 -21.96 -10.45 -0.76
C ARG A 8 -23.29 -11.01 -0.26
N PHE A 9 -24.20 -11.35 -1.14
CA PHE A 9 -25.53 -11.85 -0.76
C PHE A 9 -25.65 -13.38 -0.73
N THR A 10 -24.88 -14.09 -1.54
CA THR A 10 -25.07 -15.52 -1.74
C THR A 10 -24.04 -16.43 -1.04
N GLU A 11 -22.78 -15.98 -0.89
CA GLU A 11 -21.70 -16.84 -0.44
C GLU A 11 -21.18 -16.57 0.99
N ARG A 12 -21.65 -15.54 1.70
CA ARG A 12 -21.20 -15.22 3.06
C ARG A 12 -21.38 -16.35 4.08
N ARG A 13 -22.28 -17.30 3.81
CA ARG A 13 -22.53 -18.44 4.71
C ARG A 13 -21.36 -19.41 4.84
N ASN A 14 -20.39 -19.37 3.94
CA ASN A 14 -19.24 -20.29 3.90
C ASN A 14 -17.89 -19.60 4.25
N ILE A 15 -17.93 -18.36 4.73
CA ILE A 15 -16.72 -17.64 5.16
C ILE A 15 -16.25 -18.29 6.46
N ILE A 16 -15.01 -18.79 6.45
CA ILE A 16 -14.39 -19.40 7.62
C ILE A 16 -13.44 -18.46 8.35
N MET A 17 -13.04 -17.36 7.71
CA MET A 17 -12.17 -16.36 8.29
C MET A 17 -12.34 -15.01 7.57
N ARG A 18 -12.38 -13.93 8.33
CA ARG A 18 -12.35 -12.54 7.83
C ARG A 18 -11.05 -11.87 8.24
N VAL A 19 -10.32 -11.33 7.28
CA VAL A 19 -9.01 -10.72 7.50
C VAL A 19 -9.01 -9.30 6.97
N LEU A 20 -8.63 -8.33 7.79
CA LEU A 20 -8.42 -6.96 7.34
C LEU A 20 -7.01 -6.79 6.77
N SER A 21 -6.90 -6.38 5.51
CA SER A 21 -5.64 -5.89 4.94
C SER A 21 -5.39 -4.46 5.44
N LEU A 22 -4.53 -4.34 6.46
CA LEU A 22 -4.25 -3.07 7.12
C LEU A 22 -3.07 -2.36 6.44
N GLY A 23 -3.33 -1.26 5.75
CA GLY A 23 -2.27 -0.45 5.11
C GLY A 23 -1.77 0.71 5.97
N ALA A 24 -2.33 0.92 7.18
CA ALA A 24 -2.02 2.02 8.09
C ALA A 24 -2.21 3.44 7.49
N GLY A 25 -2.96 3.57 6.39
CA GLY A 25 -3.42 4.84 5.84
C GLY A 25 -4.84 5.20 6.33
N VAL A 26 -5.38 6.34 5.87
CA VAL A 26 -6.70 6.85 6.31
C VAL A 26 -7.79 5.80 6.15
N GLN A 27 -8.00 5.28 4.93
CA GLN A 27 -9.13 4.39 4.65
C GLN A 27 -9.04 3.06 5.41
N SER A 28 -7.90 2.38 5.39
CA SER A 28 -7.72 1.09 6.07
C SER A 28 -7.79 1.23 7.60
N SER A 29 -7.35 2.35 8.14
CA SER A 29 -7.47 2.65 9.58
C SER A 29 -8.91 2.97 9.97
N THR A 30 -9.65 3.68 9.11
CA THR A 30 -11.10 3.89 9.31
C THR A 30 -11.84 2.56 9.35
N VAL A 31 -11.56 1.65 8.39
CA VAL A 31 -12.15 0.30 8.42
C VAL A 31 -11.80 -0.44 9.71
N ALA A 32 -10.52 -0.40 10.13
CA ALA A 32 -10.09 -1.07 11.36
C ALA A 32 -10.88 -0.59 12.59
N LEU A 33 -11.03 0.72 12.74
CA LEU A 33 -11.75 1.32 13.85
C LEU A 33 -13.27 1.12 13.74
N MET A 34 -13.86 1.19 12.53
CA MET A 34 -15.26 0.88 12.31
C MET A 34 -15.63 -0.56 12.68
N VAL A 35 -14.72 -1.50 12.46
CA VAL A 35 -14.89 -2.89 12.92
C VAL A 35 -14.92 -2.94 14.44
N GLU A 36 -14.00 -2.25 15.12
CA GLU A 36 -13.96 -2.19 16.57
C GLU A 36 -15.21 -1.54 17.17
N TYR A 37 -15.71 -0.48 16.56
CA TYR A 37 -16.93 0.22 17.00
C TYR A 37 -18.23 -0.51 16.65
N GLY A 38 -18.16 -1.61 15.89
CA GLY A 38 -19.34 -2.37 15.45
C GLY A 38 -20.06 -1.77 14.26
N ASP A 39 -19.50 -0.75 13.63
CA ASP A 39 -20.02 -0.15 12.40
C ASP A 39 -19.89 -1.05 11.17
N LEU A 40 -18.94 -1.97 11.24
CA LEU A 40 -18.67 -3.03 10.26
C LEU A 40 -18.59 -4.38 10.97
N PRO A 41 -18.90 -5.49 10.26
CA PRO A 41 -18.79 -6.82 10.84
C PRO A 41 -17.37 -7.12 11.33
N MET A 42 -17.26 -7.80 12.49
CA MET A 42 -15.98 -8.16 13.11
C MET A 42 -15.09 -8.94 12.16
N VAL A 43 -13.78 -8.75 12.30
CA VAL A 43 -12.74 -9.53 11.63
C VAL A 43 -12.01 -10.42 12.62
N ASP A 44 -11.48 -11.55 12.15
CA ASP A 44 -10.68 -12.45 13.00
C ASP A 44 -9.29 -11.88 13.29
N CYS A 45 -8.75 -11.11 12.35
CA CYS A 45 -7.48 -10.39 12.54
C CYS A 45 -7.28 -9.31 11.48
N ALA A 46 -6.32 -8.42 11.73
CA ALA A 46 -5.73 -7.55 10.71
C ALA A 46 -4.31 -8.01 10.38
N ILE A 47 -3.88 -7.79 9.14
CA ILE A 47 -2.52 -8.09 8.70
C ILE A 47 -1.91 -6.83 8.07
N PHE A 48 -0.81 -6.35 8.64
CA PHE A 48 0.03 -5.29 8.10
C PHE A 48 1.26 -5.89 7.44
N ALA A 49 1.50 -5.57 6.18
CA ALA A 49 2.69 -6.01 5.46
C ALA A 49 3.76 -4.93 5.51
N ASP A 50 4.79 -5.19 6.29
CA ASP A 50 5.91 -4.29 6.52
C ASP A 50 7.02 -4.50 5.49
N THR A 51 7.32 -3.45 4.74
CA THR A 51 8.46 -3.38 3.80
C THR A 51 9.78 -3.08 4.50
N GLN A 52 9.74 -2.78 5.81
CA GLN A 52 10.84 -2.28 6.64
C GLN A 52 11.41 -0.94 6.15
N ASN A 53 10.62 -0.19 5.41
CA ASN A 53 11.00 1.12 4.86
C ASN A 53 9.85 2.14 4.94
N GLU A 54 8.87 1.90 5.80
CA GLU A 54 7.84 2.88 6.09
C GLU A 54 8.43 4.00 6.98
N PRO A 55 7.99 5.25 6.85
CA PRO A 55 8.38 6.33 7.76
C PRO A 55 7.99 6.01 9.21
N LYS A 56 8.76 6.55 10.18
CA LYS A 56 8.55 6.32 11.61
C LYS A 56 7.10 6.57 12.08
N TYR A 57 6.48 7.62 11.58
CA TYR A 57 5.09 7.94 11.93
C TYR A 57 4.07 6.88 11.50
N VAL A 58 4.39 6.02 10.51
CA VAL A 58 3.53 4.89 10.11
C VAL A 58 3.56 3.80 11.17
N TYR A 59 4.73 3.48 11.73
CA TYR A 59 4.88 2.51 12.81
C TYR A 59 4.24 3.02 14.11
N GLU A 60 4.38 4.31 14.41
CA GLU A 60 3.71 4.95 15.55
C GLU A 60 2.19 4.87 15.41
N TRP A 61 1.68 5.10 14.20
CA TRP A 61 0.27 4.97 13.88
C TRP A 61 -0.22 3.51 13.94
N LEU A 62 0.57 2.57 13.44
CA LEU A 62 0.26 1.14 13.54
C LEU A 62 0.09 0.73 15.02
N LYS A 63 1.03 1.13 15.88
CA LYS A 63 0.95 0.91 17.32
C LYS A 63 -0.28 1.58 17.94
N TYR A 64 -0.65 2.75 17.46
CA TYR A 64 -1.89 3.42 17.88
C TYR A 64 -3.13 2.57 17.56
N ILE A 65 -3.22 1.97 16.37
CA ILE A 65 -4.31 1.08 15.99
C ILE A 65 -4.28 -0.20 16.82
N GLU A 66 -3.12 -0.86 16.96
CA GLU A 66 -2.97 -2.09 17.76
C GLU A 66 -3.52 -1.93 19.18
N ASN A 67 -3.32 -0.78 19.80
CA ASN A 67 -3.80 -0.49 21.16
C ASN A 67 -5.31 -0.17 21.23
N ARG A 68 -6.02 -0.12 20.12
CA ARG A 68 -7.44 0.30 20.06
C ARG A 68 -8.38 -0.74 19.48
N VAL A 69 -7.85 -1.79 18.91
CA VAL A 69 -8.66 -2.87 18.37
C VAL A 69 -8.55 -4.10 19.25
N SER A 70 -9.65 -4.83 19.41
CA SER A 70 -9.73 -6.03 20.26
C SER A 70 -9.23 -7.29 19.55
N TYR A 71 -9.14 -7.26 18.22
CA TYR A 71 -8.67 -8.38 17.41
C TYR A 71 -7.16 -8.30 17.13
N PRO A 72 -6.49 -9.45 16.89
CA PRO A 72 -5.05 -9.48 16.65
C PRO A 72 -4.62 -8.69 15.41
N VAL A 73 -3.53 -7.95 15.51
CA VAL A 73 -2.85 -7.31 14.37
C VAL A 73 -1.53 -8.06 14.12
N HIS A 74 -1.43 -8.71 12.97
CA HIS A 74 -0.21 -9.42 12.57
C HIS A 74 0.64 -8.54 11.69
N ILE A 75 1.91 -8.38 12.05
CA ILE A 75 2.91 -7.73 11.20
C ILE A 75 3.66 -8.82 10.44
N VAL A 76 3.70 -8.73 9.12
CA VAL A 76 4.37 -9.68 8.24
C VAL A 76 5.35 -8.94 7.34
N THR A 77 6.45 -9.60 7.00
CA THR A 77 7.45 -9.02 6.11
C THR A 77 8.02 -10.07 5.15
N ARG A 78 8.47 -9.64 3.98
CA ARG A 78 9.34 -10.40 3.09
C ARG A 78 10.81 -10.15 3.39
N GLY A 79 11.14 -9.05 4.06
CA GLY A 79 12.48 -8.53 4.26
C GLY A 79 12.55 -7.04 3.97
N ASN A 80 13.75 -6.48 3.98
CA ASN A 80 13.99 -5.06 3.77
C ASN A 80 14.01 -4.72 2.26
N LEU A 81 12.98 -3.99 1.81
CA LEU A 81 12.82 -3.61 0.40
C LEU A 81 14.03 -2.81 -0.13
N LYS A 82 14.61 -1.90 0.68
CA LYS A 82 15.76 -1.09 0.27
C LYS A 82 17.02 -1.96 0.11
N GLU A 83 17.29 -2.83 1.06
CA GLU A 83 18.44 -3.74 0.99
C GLU A 83 18.34 -4.67 -0.21
N ASP A 84 17.18 -5.26 -0.42
CA ASP A 84 16.91 -6.12 -1.56
C ASP A 84 17.08 -5.35 -2.89
N MET A 85 16.56 -4.13 -2.97
CA MET A 85 16.64 -3.28 -4.15
C MET A 85 18.10 -2.87 -4.49
N LEU A 86 18.89 -2.55 -3.46
CA LEU A 86 20.28 -2.12 -3.62
C LEU A 86 21.27 -3.30 -3.72
N SER A 87 20.79 -4.53 -3.48
CA SER A 87 21.63 -5.71 -3.62
C SER A 87 21.80 -6.08 -5.10
N SER A 88 23.01 -6.57 -5.45
CA SER A 88 23.31 -7.06 -6.80
C SER A 88 22.54 -8.33 -7.22
N LYS A 89 21.66 -8.86 -6.33
CA LYS A 89 20.88 -10.08 -6.56
C LYS A 89 19.76 -9.91 -7.57
N TYR A 90 19.27 -8.69 -7.78
CA TYR A 90 18.14 -8.43 -8.65
C TYR A 90 18.56 -7.66 -9.90
N ASN A 91 18.20 -8.20 -11.05
CA ASN A 91 18.43 -7.56 -12.36
C ASN A 91 17.40 -6.46 -12.68
N PHE A 92 16.58 -6.04 -11.72
CA PHE A 92 15.55 -4.99 -11.91
C PHE A 92 15.13 -4.42 -10.55
N LEU A 93 14.65 -3.19 -10.56
CA LEU A 93 14.11 -2.53 -9.37
C LEU A 93 12.67 -3.02 -9.08
N PRO A 94 12.38 -3.47 -7.86
CA PRO A 94 11.03 -3.90 -7.48
C PRO A 94 10.04 -2.72 -7.35
N ILE A 95 10.55 -1.51 -7.17
CA ILE A 95 9.74 -0.29 -7.11
C ILE A 95 9.52 0.29 -8.51
N PRO A 96 8.40 1.00 -8.76
CA PRO A 96 8.26 1.78 -9.97
C PRO A 96 9.28 2.93 -9.96
N THR A 97 9.77 3.31 -11.12
CA THR A 97 10.71 4.44 -11.25
C THR A 97 10.46 5.17 -12.56
N TYR A 98 10.70 6.46 -12.58
CA TYR A 98 10.71 7.24 -13.80
C TYR A 98 11.99 6.93 -14.56
N THR A 99 11.90 6.71 -15.88
CA THR A 99 13.05 6.34 -16.71
C THR A 99 13.20 7.31 -17.86
N ILE A 100 14.44 7.62 -18.23
CA ILE A 100 14.76 8.36 -19.44
C ILE A 100 15.88 7.65 -20.19
N ASN A 101 15.70 7.48 -21.49
CA ASN A 101 16.76 6.96 -22.35
C ASN A 101 17.74 8.07 -22.70
N SER A 102 18.99 7.95 -22.30
CA SER A 102 20.01 8.98 -22.44
C SER A 102 20.35 9.33 -23.89
N LYS A 103 20.12 8.40 -24.85
CA LYS A 103 20.38 8.60 -26.28
C LYS A 103 19.22 9.24 -27.03
N THR A 104 17.99 8.82 -26.68
CA THR A 104 16.79 9.21 -27.44
C THR A 104 15.93 10.23 -26.72
N GLY A 105 16.17 10.47 -25.42
CA GLY A 105 15.32 11.30 -24.56
C GLY A 105 13.94 10.68 -24.29
N LYS A 106 13.70 9.42 -24.69
CA LYS A 106 12.40 8.76 -24.47
C LYS A 106 12.16 8.54 -23.00
N LYS A 107 11.05 9.08 -22.51
CA LYS A 107 10.58 8.94 -21.15
C LYS A 107 9.72 7.69 -20.98
N GLY A 108 9.77 7.10 -19.78
CA GLY A 108 9.01 5.90 -19.42
C GLY A 108 8.79 5.79 -17.91
N PHE A 109 8.09 4.74 -17.53
CA PHE A 109 7.85 4.41 -16.14
C PHE A 109 7.91 2.89 -15.97
N THR A 110 8.61 2.41 -14.91
CA THR A 110 8.79 0.98 -14.71
C THR A 110 7.60 0.35 -13.99
N MET A 111 7.47 -0.97 -14.14
CA MET A 111 6.39 -1.72 -13.49
C MET A 111 6.57 -1.78 -11.98
N ARG A 112 5.46 -1.65 -11.25
CA ARG A 112 5.39 -1.77 -9.81
C ARG A 112 5.29 -3.24 -9.40
N GLN A 113 6.31 -3.79 -8.77
CA GLN A 113 6.32 -5.16 -8.25
C GLN A 113 6.30 -5.21 -6.71
N CYS A 114 6.76 -4.14 -6.04
CA CYS A 114 6.82 -4.08 -4.57
C CYS A 114 5.48 -4.41 -3.90
N THR A 115 4.35 -4.00 -4.45
CA THR A 115 3.03 -4.31 -3.90
C THR A 115 2.76 -5.80 -3.88
N ASN A 116 2.98 -6.50 -5.00
CA ASN A 116 2.79 -7.94 -5.02
C ASN A 116 3.76 -8.65 -4.08
N ASP A 117 5.04 -8.34 -4.21
CA ASP A 117 6.10 -9.12 -3.61
C ASP A 117 6.27 -8.87 -2.11
N TYR A 118 6.14 -7.61 -1.67
CA TYR A 118 6.39 -7.22 -0.28
C TYR A 118 5.10 -7.01 0.53
N LYS A 119 3.93 -6.93 -0.11
CA LYS A 119 2.67 -6.73 0.61
C LYS A 119 1.70 -7.90 0.39
N ILE A 120 1.29 -8.18 -0.84
CA ILE A 120 0.28 -9.21 -1.12
C ILE A 120 0.77 -10.63 -0.76
N GLN A 121 1.96 -11.01 -1.23
CA GLN A 121 2.49 -12.36 -0.97
C GLN A 121 2.72 -12.67 0.52
N PRO A 122 3.31 -11.77 1.34
CA PRO A 122 3.39 -11.96 2.79
C PRO A 122 2.02 -12.10 3.46
N ILE A 123 1.01 -11.30 3.06
CA ILE A 123 -0.36 -11.42 3.58
C ILE A 123 -0.93 -12.81 3.24
N TYR A 124 -0.83 -13.25 1.99
CA TYR A 124 -1.32 -14.56 1.57
C TYR A 124 -0.61 -15.70 2.30
N LYS A 125 0.70 -15.57 2.52
CA LYS A 125 1.46 -16.53 3.33
C LYS A 125 0.90 -16.60 4.75
N LYS A 126 0.64 -15.46 5.38
CA LYS A 126 0.08 -15.40 6.73
C LYS A 126 -1.32 -16.00 6.81
N ILE A 127 -2.18 -15.71 5.85
CA ILE A 127 -3.52 -16.33 5.75
C ILE A 127 -3.40 -17.86 5.70
N ARG A 128 -2.48 -18.40 4.90
CA ARG A 128 -2.25 -19.85 4.83
C ARG A 128 -1.75 -20.44 6.17
N GLU A 129 -0.90 -19.72 6.89
CA GLU A 129 -0.44 -20.09 8.24
C GLU A 129 -1.62 -20.12 9.23
N LEU A 130 -2.46 -19.08 9.21
CA LEU A 130 -3.66 -19.00 10.05
C LEU A 130 -4.68 -20.12 9.75
N LEU A 131 -4.75 -20.57 8.50
CA LEU A 131 -5.53 -21.74 8.09
C LEU A 131 -4.89 -23.09 8.50
N GLY A 132 -3.73 -23.10 9.17
CA GLY A 132 -3.01 -24.30 9.57
C GLY A 132 -2.36 -25.07 8.40
N LEU A 133 -2.20 -24.44 7.24
CA LEU A 133 -1.69 -25.08 6.03
C LEU A 133 -0.17 -25.10 6.00
N LYS A 134 0.40 -26.28 5.71
CA LYS A 134 1.83 -26.44 5.46
C LYS A 134 2.24 -25.79 4.12
N LYS A 135 3.55 -25.52 3.96
CA LYS A 135 4.10 -25.06 2.68
C LYS A 135 3.70 -26.02 1.56
N TYR A 136 3.21 -25.49 0.44
CA TYR A 136 2.71 -26.21 -0.74
C TYR A 136 1.45 -27.08 -0.52
N GLN A 137 0.89 -27.13 0.67
CA GLN A 137 -0.38 -27.84 0.90
C GLN A 137 -1.50 -27.13 0.12
N ARG A 138 -2.37 -27.88 -0.54
CA ARG A 138 -3.55 -27.34 -1.23
C ARG A 138 -4.56 -26.83 -0.18
N VAL A 139 -5.20 -25.71 -0.48
CA VAL A 139 -6.31 -25.21 0.33
C VAL A 139 -7.50 -26.17 0.15
N PRO A 140 -8.15 -26.62 1.23
CA PRO A 140 -9.33 -27.49 1.15
C PRO A 140 -10.43 -26.88 0.28
N LYS A 141 -11.15 -27.70 -0.45
CA LYS A 141 -12.28 -27.26 -1.27
C LYS A 141 -13.37 -26.68 -0.36
N GLY A 142 -13.94 -25.55 -0.75
CA GLY A 142 -14.97 -24.84 0.03
C GLY A 142 -14.44 -23.89 1.09
N THR A 143 -13.12 -23.83 1.31
CA THR A 143 -12.50 -22.78 2.14
C THR A 143 -12.72 -21.42 1.50
N ILE A 144 -13.28 -20.46 2.24
CA ILE A 144 -13.42 -19.07 1.82
C ILE A 144 -12.86 -18.16 2.92
N VAL A 145 -11.91 -17.35 2.57
CA VAL A 145 -11.37 -16.26 3.40
C VAL A 145 -11.84 -14.95 2.81
N GLU A 146 -12.56 -14.15 3.58
CA GLU A 146 -12.94 -12.81 3.17
C GLU A 146 -11.83 -11.84 3.53
N MET A 147 -11.25 -11.17 2.54
CA MET A 147 -10.25 -10.12 2.73
C MET A 147 -10.91 -8.76 2.66
N VAL A 148 -11.01 -8.11 3.80
CA VAL A 148 -11.55 -6.76 3.95
C VAL A 148 -10.48 -5.75 3.57
N ILE A 149 -10.79 -4.85 2.63
CA ILE A 149 -9.83 -3.91 2.05
C ILE A 149 -10.38 -2.49 2.14
N GLY A 150 -9.57 -1.57 2.69
CA GLY A 150 -9.93 -0.17 2.86
C GLY A 150 -9.73 0.65 1.58
N ILE A 151 -10.52 0.36 0.55
CA ILE A 151 -10.64 1.20 -0.66
C ILE A 151 -11.92 2.01 -0.52
N SER A 152 -11.85 3.32 -0.72
CA SER A 152 -12.98 4.24 -0.68
C SER A 152 -13.66 4.39 -2.06
N ARG A 153 -14.83 4.99 -2.09
CA ARG A 153 -15.66 5.07 -3.29
C ARG A 153 -15.02 5.86 -4.43
N ASP A 154 -14.26 6.90 -4.12
CA ASP A 154 -13.48 7.70 -5.08
C ASP A 154 -12.37 6.90 -5.78
N GLU A 155 -11.95 5.77 -5.16
CA GLU A 155 -10.99 4.85 -5.73
C GLU A 155 -11.59 3.52 -6.22
N MET A 156 -12.91 3.46 -6.44
CA MET A 156 -13.65 2.24 -6.76
C MET A 156 -13.10 1.47 -7.97
N VAL A 157 -12.47 2.14 -8.94
CA VAL A 157 -11.80 1.53 -10.10
C VAL A 157 -10.69 0.55 -9.72
N ARG A 158 -10.21 0.60 -8.48
CA ARG A 158 -9.19 -0.31 -7.92
C ARG A 158 -9.77 -1.60 -7.35
N CYS A 159 -11.09 -1.68 -7.15
CA CYS A 159 -11.74 -2.88 -6.66
C CYS A 159 -11.59 -4.01 -7.67
N LYS A 160 -10.96 -5.11 -7.25
CA LYS A 160 -10.70 -6.28 -8.10
C LYS A 160 -11.00 -7.55 -7.33
N GLU A 161 -11.37 -8.60 -8.04
CA GLU A 161 -11.42 -9.94 -7.48
C GLU A 161 -10.01 -10.46 -7.16
N SER A 162 -9.92 -11.30 -6.13
CA SER A 162 -8.67 -11.99 -5.84
C SER A 162 -8.32 -12.99 -6.95
N ARG A 163 -7.04 -13.13 -7.25
CA ARG A 163 -6.53 -14.18 -8.14
C ARG A 163 -6.57 -15.57 -7.48
N LEU A 164 -6.73 -15.64 -6.17
CA LEU A 164 -6.80 -16.89 -5.42
C LEU A 164 -8.26 -17.27 -5.19
N PRO A 165 -8.73 -18.45 -5.65
CA PRO A 165 -10.14 -18.79 -5.64
C PRO A 165 -10.74 -18.93 -4.23
N TYR A 166 -9.90 -19.10 -3.20
CA TYR A 166 -10.31 -19.19 -1.80
C TYR A 166 -10.29 -17.85 -1.07
N ILE A 167 -9.83 -16.77 -1.71
CA ILE A 167 -9.85 -15.41 -1.16
C ILE A 167 -10.91 -14.61 -1.90
N LYS A 168 -11.78 -13.97 -1.15
CA LYS A 168 -12.80 -13.06 -1.67
C LYS A 168 -12.57 -11.67 -1.09
N ASN A 169 -12.32 -10.70 -1.96
CA ASN A 169 -12.10 -9.31 -1.54
C ASN A 169 -13.44 -8.66 -1.20
N ASP A 170 -13.50 -8.01 -0.03
CA ASP A 170 -14.61 -7.19 0.41
C ASP A 170 -14.18 -5.73 0.56
N TYR A 171 -14.98 -4.81 0.07
CA TYR A 171 -14.72 -3.37 0.02
C TYR A 171 -15.82 -2.58 0.75
N PRO A 172 -15.88 -2.63 2.10
CA PRO A 172 -17.01 -2.10 2.86
C PRO A 172 -17.18 -0.58 2.71
N LEU A 173 -16.11 0.19 2.50
CA LEU A 173 -16.24 1.63 2.27
C LEU A 173 -16.93 1.95 0.94
N VAL A 174 -16.78 1.08 -0.08
CA VAL A 174 -17.43 1.27 -1.38
C VAL A 174 -18.89 0.84 -1.34
N PHE A 175 -19.14 -0.39 -0.85
CA PHE A 175 -20.44 -1.03 -1.03
C PHE A 175 -21.39 -0.87 0.16
N ASP A 176 -20.88 -0.84 1.40
CA ASP A 176 -21.73 -0.73 2.60
C ASP A 176 -21.88 0.72 3.05
N LYS A 177 -20.78 1.41 3.27
CA LYS A 177 -20.77 2.78 3.81
C LYS A 177 -20.90 3.83 2.71
N LYS A 178 -20.47 3.53 1.48
CA LYS A 178 -20.43 4.45 0.33
C LYS A 178 -19.56 5.68 0.62
N PHE A 179 -18.49 5.50 1.38
CA PHE A 179 -17.58 6.54 1.81
C PHE A 179 -16.52 6.85 0.76
N ASN A 180 -16.27 8.12 0.54
CA ASN A 180 -15.06 8.63 -0.08
C ASN A 180 -13.97 8.86 0.99
N ARG A 181 -12.78 9.32 0.60
CA ARG A 181 -11.69 9.60 1.53
C ARG A 181 -12.05 10.72 2.52
N GLY A 182 -12.77 11.74 2.09
CA GLY A 182 -13.25 12.83 2.95
C GLY A 182 -14.14 12.31 4.08
N ASP A 183 -15.09 11.41 3.74
CA ASP A 183 -15.99 10.79 4.73
C ASP A 183 -15.20 9.96 5.75
N CYS A 184 -14.12 9.28 5.34
CA CYS A 184 -13.23 8.57 6.26
C CYS A 184 -12.53 9.53 7.23
N ILE A 185 -12.08 10.67 6.74
CA ILE A 185 -11.44 11.72 7.56
C ILE A 185 -12.44 12.29 8.57
N GLU A 186 -13.65 12.58 8.14
CA GLU A 186 -14.72 13.08 9.01
C GLU A 186 -15.12 12.06 10.07
N TRP A 187 -15.21 10.78 9.69
CA TRP A 187 -15.50 9.71 10.65
C TRP A 187 -14.41 9.62 11.73
N LEU A 188 -13.14 9.63 11.35
CA LEU A 188 -12.02 9.62 12.31
C LEU A 188 -12.07 10.81 13.25
N LYS A 189 -12.32 12.02 12.73
CA LYS A 189 -12.43 13.25 13.53
C LYS A 189 -13.61 13.20 14.49
N SER A 190 -14.78 12.75 14.04
CA SER A 190 -16.00 12.66 14.87
C SER A 190 -15.85 11.67 16.03
N HIS A 191 -14.98 10.67 15.88
CA HIS A 191 -14.63 9.71 16.94
C HIS A 191 -13.36 10.09 17.73
N ASN A 192 -12.90 11.33 17.59
CA ASN A 192 -11.71 11.87 18.28
C ASN A 192 -10.42 11.09 18.05
N HIS A 193 -10.25 10.50 16.84
CA HIS A 193 -9.00 9.91 16.43
C HIS A 193 -8.06 10.94 15.79
N PRO A 194 -6.75 10.87 16.05
CA PRO A 194 -5.78 11.67 15.30
C PRO A 194 -5.76 11.24 13.83
N MET A 195 -5.22 12.08 12.97
CA MET A 195 -5.18 11.81 11.54
C MET A 195 -3.91 11.07 11.17
N PRO A 196 -4.02 9.88 10.54
CA PRO A 196 -2.84 9.20 10.00
C PRO A 196 -2.26 10.00 8.83
N LYS A 197 -0.94 10.07 8.79
CA LYS A 197 -0.22 10.53 7.60
C LYS A 197 -0.28 9.44 6.52
N LYS A 198 0.10 9.78 5.29
CA LYS A 198 0.17 8.84 4.17
C LYS A 198 1.10 7.67 4.49
N SER A 199 0.64 6.44 4.30
CA SER A 199 1.44 5.22 4.45
C SER A 199 2.03 4.82 3.10
N ALA A 200 3.32 5.06 2.94
CA ALA A 200 4.11 4.63 1.79
C ALA A 200 5.58 4.55 2.19
N CYS A 201 6.38 3.67 1.54
CA CYS A 201 7.83 3.60 1.79
C CYS A 201 8.48 4.98 1.60
N THR A 202 9.52 5.29 2.39
CA THR A 202 10.20 6.60 2.39
C THR A 202 10.66 7.07 1.01
N PHE A 203 11.09 6.13 0.17
CA PHE A 203 11.57 6.39 -1.20
C PHE A 203 10.56 6.02 -2.30
N CYS A 204 9.26 6.03 -1.98
CA CYS A 204 8.23 5.71 -2.97
C CYS A 204 8.14 6.80 -4.04
N PRO A 205 8.26 6.49 -5.35
CA PRO A 205 8.18 7.49 -6.42
C PRO A 205 6.81 8.19 -6.55
N TYR A 206 5.79 7.67 -5.86
CA TYR A 206 4.46 8.26 -5.80
C TYR A 206 4.28 9.27 -4.67
N HIS A 207 5.35 9.76 -4.07
CA HIS A 207 5.28 10.90 -3.17
C HIS A 207 5.08 12.20 -3.94
N SER A 208 4.26 13.09 -3.37
CA SER A 208 4.08 14.46 -3.89
C SER A 208 5.28 15.34 -3.59
N ASN A 209 5.35 16.49 -4.27
CA ASN A 209 6.36 17.50 -3.99
C ASN A 209 6.27 18.01 -2.54
N ASP A 210 5.05 18.12 -1.98
CA ASP A 210 4.86 18.45 -0.57
C ASP A 210 5.59 17.51 0.37
N PHE A 211 5.51 16.20 0.12
CA PHE A 211 6.22 15.21 0.93
C PHE A 211 7.74 15.36 0.80
N TRP A 212 8.24 15.48 -0.43
CA TRP A 212 9.68 15.67 -0.66
C TRP A 212 10.20 16.94 -0.02
N LEU A 213 9.43 18.02 -0.10
CA LEU A 213 9.76 19.31 0.50
C LEU A 213 9.71 19.23 2.04
N ASP A 214 8.72 18.54 2.59
CA ASP A 214 8.59 18.35 4.04
C ASP A 214 9.81 17.61 4.61
N ILE A 215 10.18 16.45 4.05
CA ILE A 215 11.35 15.72 4.54
C ILE A 215 12.66 16.48 4.29
N LYS A 216 12.79 17.19 3.19
CA LYS A 216 13.95 18.05 2.90
C LYS A 216 14.15 19.12 3.96
N ASN A 217 13.07 19.69 4.47
CA ASN A 217 13.12 20.78 5.44
C ASN A 217 13.13 20.27 6.89
N ASN A 218 12.35 19.26 7.21
CA ASN A 218 12.00 18.86 8.57
C ASN A 218 12.60 17.52 9.03
N ASP A 219 13.06 16.65 8.09
CA ASP A 219 13.69 15.39 8.40
C ASP A 219 14.95 15.16 7.54
N LYS A 220 16.05 15.80 7.99
CA LYS A 220 17.32 15.78 7.23
C LYS A 220 17.91 14.38 7.10
N GLU A 221 17.67 13.49 8.05
CA GLU A 221 18.19 12.12 8.01
C GLU A 221 17.45 11.33 6.94
N MET A 222 16.12 11.36 6.95
CA MET A 222 15.29 10.72 5.92
C MET A 222 15.59 11.29 4.53
N TRP A 223 15.72 12.62 4.40
CA TRP A 223 16.09 13.24 3.13
C TRP A 223 17.41 12.73 2.58
N LYS A 224 18.45 12.70 3.42
CA LYS A 224 19.78 12.18 3.03
C LYS A 224 19.72 10.72 2.58
N GLU A 225 18.97 9.90 3.31
CA GLU A 225 18.77 8.50 2.98
C GLU A 225 18.08 8.32 1.62
N VAL A 226 17.04 9.06 1.34
CA VAL A 226 16.28 8.96 0.09
C VAL A 226 17.10 9.46 -1.11
N VAL A 227 17.85 10.55 -0.95
CA VAL A 227 18.78 11.06 -1.98
C VAL A 227 19.86 10.02 -2.27
N GLU A 228 20.38 9.35 -1.25
CA GLU A 228 21.35 8.27 -1.45
C GLU A 228 20.75 7.09 -2.23
N VAL A 229 19.51 6.71 -1.93
CA VAL A 229 18.78 5.69 -2.68
C VAL A 229 18.63 6.11 -4.14
N ASP A 230 18.15 7.33 -4.40
CA ASP A 230 17.96 7.85 -5.77
C ASP A 230 19.27 7.83 -6.59
N ARG A 231 20.40 8.20 -5.97
CA ARG A 231 21.71 8.12 -6.61
C ARG A 231 22.15 6.68 -6.92
N LYS A 232 21.96 5.76 -5.96
CA LYS A 232 22.39 4.36 -6.09
C LYS A 232 21.60 3.60 -7.15
N ILE A 233 20.33 3.92 -7.34
CA ILE A 233 19.49 3.24 -8.33
C ILE A 233 19.65 3.79 -9.75
N ARG A 234 20.34 4.92 -9.95
CA ARG A 234 20.44 5.66 -11.22
C ARG A 234 20.60 4.76 -12.44
N ASN A 235 21.52 3.81 -12.38
CA ASN A 235 21.86 2.89 -13.46
C ASN A 235 21.35 1.46 -13.22
N ALA A 236 20.45 1.24 -12.25
CA ALA A 236 19.90 -0.06 -11.92
C ALA A 236 18.77 -0.46 -12.89
N THR A 237 19.08 -0.47 -14.19
CA THR A 237 18.16 -0.84 -15.26
C THR A 237 18.75 -1.97 -16.09
N ARG A 238 17.91 -2.68 -16.86
CA ARG A 238 18.34 -3.71 -17.80
C ARG A 238 18.94 -3.14 -19.07
N LYS A 239 18.71 -1.86 -19.35
CA LYS A 239 19.16 -1.16 -20.55
C LYS A 239 20.20 -0.15 -20.14
N PRO A 240 21.48 -0.31 -20.57
CA PRO A 240 22.57 0.57 -20.17
C PRO A 240 22.35 2.06 -20.53
N GLU A 241 21.52 2.32 -21.52
CA GLU A 241 21.17 3.67 -21.97
C GLU A 241 20.00 4.31 -21.22
N ASP A 242 19.33 3.58 -20.32
CA ASP A 242 18.24 4.13 -19.52
C ASP A 242 18.76 4.52 -18.12
N GLU A 243 18.38 5.69 -17.66
CA GLU A 243 18.56 6.15 -16.29
C GLU A 243 17.24 6.14 -15.56
N VAL A 244 17.25 5.88 -14.24
CA VAL A 244 16.06 5.82 -13.40
C VAL A 244 16.08 6.89 -12.32
N PHE A 245 14.90 7.41 -11.97
CA PHE A 245 14.70 8.49 -11.04
C PHE A 245 13.52 8.20 -10.12
N LEU A 246 13.61 8.64 -8.86
CA LEU A 246 12.48 8.60 -7.94
C LEU A 246 11.48 9.74 -8.22
N HIS A 247 11.95 10.86 -8.75
CA HIS A 247 11.12 12.03 -8.97
C HIS A 247 10.58 12.10 -10.41
N LYS A 248 9.35 12.53 -10.56
CA LYS A 248 8.63 12.65 -11.85
C LYS A 248 9.23 13.64 -12.84
N SER A 249 10.10 14.52 -12.39
CA SER A 249 10.82 15.46 -13.28
C SER A 249 11.88 14.78 -14.16
N TYR A 250 12.21 13.52 -13.90
CA TYR A 250 13.34 12.80 -14.51
C TYR A 250 14.69 13.48 -14.22
N MET A 251 14.81 14.04 -13.01
CA MET A 251 16.01 14.67 -12.48
C MET A 251 16.42 13.99 -11.17
N PRO A 252 17.70 14.05 -10.78
CA PRO A 252 18.09 13.66 -9.43
C PRO A 252 17.21 14.37 -8.39
N LEU A 253 16.77 13.63 -7.37
CA LEU A 253 15.82 14.16 -6.39
C LEU A 253 16.35 15.43 -5.68
N GLU A 254 17.64 15.53 -5.48
CA GLU A 254 18.28 16.70 -4.87
C GLU A 254 18.26 17.96 -5.75
N GLU A 255 18.16 17.80 -7.08
CA GLU A 255 18.10 18.84 -8.08
C GLU A 255 16.67 19.13 -8.55
N ALA A 256 15.73 18.26 -8.20
CA ALA A 256 14.34 18.37 -8.61
C ALA A 256 13.68 19.63 -8.04
N ASP A 257 12.89 20.29 -8.87
CA ASP A 257 12.03 21.39 -8.41
C ASP A 257 10.84 20.80 -7.65
N LEU A 258 10.82 21.06 -6.35
CA LEU A 258 9.83 20.54 -5.40
C LEU A 258 8.71 21.55 -5.11
N ASP A 259 8.45 22.51 -6.01
CA ASP A 259 7.33 23.44 -5.84
C ASP A 259 5.99 22.69 -5.89
N PRO A 260 5.20 22.69 -4.79
CA PRO A 260 3.92 21.98 -4.73
C PRO A 260 2.91 22.46 -5.78
N ASN A 261 2.98 23.74 -6.17
CA ASN A 261 2.04 24.30 -7.16
C ASN A 261 2.21 23.67 -8.55
N LYS A 262 3.38 23.09 -8.83
CA LYS A 262 3.65 22.37 -10.08
C LYS A 262 3.10 20.94 -10.11
N ASP A 263 2.68 20.41 -8.96
CA ASP A 263 2.01 19.11 -8.87
C ASP A 263 0.54 19.14 -9.34
N GLN A 264 -0.10 20.32 -9.29
CA GLN A 264 -1.53 20.44 -9.62
C GLN A 264 -1.89 20.15 -11.10
N MET A 265 -0.91 20.07 -11.99
CA MET A 265 -1.15 19.74 -13.40
C MET A 265 -1.32 18.24 -13.69
N ASP A 266 -1.02 17.36 -12.72
CA ASP A 266 -1.03 15.90 -12.87
C ASP A 266 -2.14 15.22 -12.05
N MET A 267 -3.37 15.73 -12.07
CA MET A 267 -4.53 15.12 -11.37
C MET A 267 -4.79 13.66 -11.75
N PHE A 268 -4.17 13.14 -12.81
CA PHE A 268 -4.24 11.73 -13.20
C PHE A 268 -3.16 10.85 -12.55
N ASN A 269 -2.11 11.43 -11.93
CA ASN A 269 -1.08 10.69 -11.20
C ASN A 269 -1.43 10.48 -9.71
N ASP A 270 -2.39 11.22 -9.15
CA ASP A 270 -2.87 11.09 -7.78
C ASP A 270 -3.53 9.73 -7.47
N ILE A 271 -3.90 8.96 -8.50
CA ILE A 271 -4.49 7.61 -8.36
C ILE A 271 -3.55 6.64 -7.64
N CYS A 272 -2.25 6.88 -7.62
CA CYS A 272 -1.28 6.04 -6.91
C CYS A 272 -0.91 6.54 -5.51
N ASP A 273 -1.22 7.78 -5.17
CA ASP A 273 -0.87 8.37 -3.89
C ASP A 273 -1.69 7.78 -2.73
N GLU A 274 -2.81 7.15 -3.02
CA GLU A 274 -3.78 6.75 -2.04
C GLU A 274 -3.92 5.24 -1.87
N GLY A 275 -2.88 4.59 -1.36
CA GLY A 275 -3.10 3.28 -0.71
C GLY A 275 -3.13 2.04 -1.61
N MET A 276 -2.53 2.04 -2.82
CA MET A 276 -2.22 0.76 -3.51
C MET A 276 -1.17 -0.07 -2.76
N CYS A 277 -0.85 0.31 -1.55
CA CYS A 277 0.08 -0.41 -0.69
C CYS A 277 -0.55 -1.59 0.06
N GLY A 278 -1.80 -1.94 -0.17
CA GLY A 278 -2.49 -3.02 0.52
C GLY A 278 -3.18 -4.06 -0.36
N VAL A 279 -3.13 -3.95 -1.71
CA VAL A 279 -3.85 -4.88 -2.59
C VAL A 279 -2.98 -5.32 -3.73
#